data_436fe7e55539800f9a4d02965bb87a66
#
_entry.id   436fe7e55539800f9a4d02965bb87a66
#
_cell.length_a   1.000
_cell.length_b   1.000
_cell.length_c   1.000
_cell.angle_alpha   90.00
_cell.angle_beta   90.00
_cell.angle_gamma   90.00
#
_symmetry.space_group_name_H-M   'P 1'
#
loop_
_entity.id
_entity.type
_entity.pdbx_description
1 polymer ?
#
loop_
_entity_poly.entity_id
_entity_poly.type
_entity_poly.pdbx_seq_one_letter_code
_entity_poly.pdbx_strand_id
1 'polypeptide(L)'
;MENKKVIVGMSGGIDSSVAALLLQQQGYEVIGVTLKHLPDELSENPGKTCCSLDDISDARYTCYNLGIPHYVINVVDEFKKEVMEYFVKMYNEGKTPSPCVICDEKVKIKKLVEFADKMGIKYIATGHYSKKSMNGLLMWDKENRKDQSYMLYRLNKDIVERFLFPLSEYEKPQVREIARQHGIHTHNKPDSQGICFAPDGYIPYLQKVLGNDVQKGNYVDKEGNVIGQHMGYQFYTIGQRRGLGLNLGKPFFVSEIRPETNEIVVGDFEELLIDEIEVINYKLYYELAELMDKEIVARPRFSSKGLKGKLILKDSSLHFKFNEKTHENSEGQHIVFYLNDELIGGGEIKTGK
;
A
#
# COMPACT_ATOMS: atom_id res chain seq x y z
N MET A 1 -23.36 -5.57 30.23
CA MET A 1 -22.53 -5.99 29.09
C MET A 1 -22.22 -4.71 28.31
N GLU A 2 -20.94 -4.32 28.24
CA GLU A 2 -20.55 -3.18 27.39
C GLU A 2 -21.00 -3.48 25.95
N ASN A 3 -21.79 -2.58 25.39
CA ASN A 3 -22.30 -2.72 24.03
C ASN A 3 -21.11 -2.60 23.07
N LYS A 4 -20.58 -3.76 22.60
CA LYS A 4 -19.40 -3.82 21.74
C LYS A 4 -19.79 -3.41 20.31
N LYS A 5 -19.82 -2.09 20.06
CA LYS A 5 -20.06 -1.56 18.70
C LYS A 5 -18.77 -1.48 17.91
N VAL A 6 -18.86 -1.74 16.58
CA VAL A 6 -17.73 -1.64 15.67
C VAL A 6 -18.15 -1.08 14.33
N ILE A 7 -17.35 -0.15 13.79
CA ILE A 7 -17.46 0.33 12.42
C ILE A 7 -16.62 -0.58 11.51
N VAL A 8 -17.24 -1.15 10.50
CA VAL A 8 -16.54 -2.01 9.51
C VAL A 8 -16.49 -1.31 8.15
N GLY A 9 -15.29 -1.10 7.64
CA GLY A 9 -15.09 -0.61 6.28
C GLY A 9 -15.49 -1.67 5.25
N MET A 10 -16.57 -1.40 4.52
CA MET A 10 -17.18 -2.29 3.53
C MET A 10 -16.77 -1.86 2.12
N SER A 11 -15.95 -2.67 1.45
CA SER A 11 -15.46 -2.38 0.09
C SER A 11 -16.28 -3.03 -1.03
N GLY A 12 -17.35 -3.78 -0.70
CA GLY A 12 -18.06 -4.62 -1.67
C GLY A 12 -17.30 -5.86 -2.12
N GLY A 13 -16.15 -6.13 -1.50
CA GLY A 13 -15.37 -7.34 -1.68
C GLY A 13 -15.68 -8.41 -0.63
N ILE A 14 -15.23 -9.63 -0.90
CA ILE A 14 -15.44 -10.78 -0.01
C ILE A 14 -14.84 -10.58 1.38
N ASP A 15 -13.64 -9.99 1.47
CA ASP A 15 -12.89 -9.89 2.72
C ASP A 15 -13.62 -9.00 3.74
N SER A 16 -14.08 -7.83 3.32
CA SER A 16 -14.86 -6.93 4.19
C SER A 16 -16.21 -7.53 4.60
N SER A 17 -16.83 -8.29 3.70
CA SER A 17 -18.11 -8.97 3.95
C SER A 17 -17.97 -10.07 5.02
N VAL A 18 -16.94 -10.90 4.92
CA VAL A 18 -16.64 -11.94 5.91
C VAL A 18 -16.16 -11.32 7.22
N ALA A 19 -15.40 -10.24 7.18
CA ALA A 19 -14.99 -9.52 8.37
C ALA A 19 -16.21 -9.02 9.18
N ALA A 20 -17.21 -8.45 8.52
CA ALA A 20 -18.46 -8.02 9.17
C ALA A 20 -19.23 -9.19 9.77
N LEU A 21 -19.37 -10.30 9.02
CA LEU A 21 -20.02 -11.53 9.50
C LEU A 21 -19.35 -12.09 10.75
N LEU A 22 -18.03 -12.24 10.73
CA LEU A 22 -17.27 -12.80 11.87
C LEU A 22 -17.39 -11.94 13.12
N LEU A 23 -17.35 -10.61 13.00
CA LEU A 23 -17.55 -9.70 14.12
C LEU A 23 -18.97 -9.80 14.69
N GLN A 24 -19.98 -9.94 13.85
CA GLN A 24 -21.36 -10.16 14.29
C GLN A 24 -21.48 -11.49 15.06
N GLN A 25 -20.86 -12.56 14.58
CA GLN A 25 -20.82 -13.85 15.26
C GLN A 25 -20.08 -13.80 16.60
N GLN A 26 -19.10 -12.90 16.75
CA GLN A 26 -18.40 -12.62 18.00
C GLN A 26 -19.19 -11.72 18.97
N GLY A 27 -20.43 -11.35 18.61
CA GLY A 27 -21.34 -10.57 19.44
C GLY A 27 -21.12 -9.06 19.37
N TYR A 28 -20.45 -8.54 18.34
CA TYR A 28 -20.38 -7.10 18.09
C TYR A 28 -21.66 -6.60 17.41
N GLU A 29 -22.11 -5.42 17.79
CA GLU A 29 -23.07 -4.62 17.00
C GLU A 29 -22.30 -3.95 15.86
N VAL A 30 -22.45 -4.50 14.65
CA VAL A 30 -21.69 -4.08 13.46
C VAL A 30 -22.42 -2.99 12.72
N ILE A 31 -21.69 -1.96 12.28
CA ILE A 31 -22.15 -0.91 11.37
C ILE A 31 -21.22 -0.89 10.17
N GLY A 32 -21.76 -1.10 8.97
CA GLY A 32 -21.01 -1.05 7.72
C GLY A 32 -20.83 0.38 7.20
N VAL A 33 -19.64 0.70 6.76
CA VAL A 33 -19.32 2.00 6.13
C VAL A 33 -18.57 1.78 4.83
N THR A 34 -19.11 2.26 3.72
CA THR A 34 -18.42 2.30 2.42
C THR A 34 -17.92 3.70 2.14
N LEU A 35 -16.67 3.82 1.75
CA LEU A 35 -16.06 5.07 1.32
C LEU A 35 -16.13 5.16 -0.22
N LYS A 36 -16.94 6.07 -0.74
CA LYS A 36 -16.94 6.41 -2.17
C LYS A 36 -15.74 7.31 -2.42
N HIS A 37 -14.64 6.75 -2.95
CA HIS A 37 -13.41 7.48 -3.15
C HIS A 37 -13.02 7.69 -4.62
N LEU A 38 -13.60 6.94 -5.57
CA LEU A 38 -13.34 7.17 -6.98
C LEU A 38 -14.30 8.21 -7.56
N PRO A 39 -13.81 9.14 -8.40
CA PRO A 39 -14.65 9.97 -9.26
C PRO A 39 -15.55 9.12 -10.15
N ASP A 40 -16.72 9.66 -10.52
CA ASP A 40 -17.69 8.90 -11.31
C ASP A 40 -17.15 8.45 -12.67
N GLU A 41 -16.29 9.26 -13.30
CA GLU A 41 -15.64 8.93 -14.59
C GLU A 41 -14.70 7.72 -14.51
N LEU A 42 -14.20 7.39 -13.31
CA LEU A 42 -13.34 6.22 -13.07
C LEU A 42 -14.14 5.04 -12.52
N SER A 43 -15.33 5.27 -12.01
CA SER A 43 -16.18 4.24 -11.41
C SER A 43 -17.06 3.48 -12.42
N GLU A 44 -17.10 3.93 -13.68
CA GLU A 44 -17.92 3.33 -14.75
C GLU A 44 -17.33 2.03 -15.35
N ASN A 45 -16.16 1.57 -14.91
CA ASN A 45 -15.56 0.30 -15.37
C ASN A 45 -15.81 -0.85 -14.38
N PRO A 46 -16.95 -1.55 -14.49
CA PRO A 46 -17.31 -2.62 -13.56
C PRO A 46 -16.28 -3.76 -13.61
N GLY A 47 -15.88 -4.23 -12.45
CA GLY A 47 -15.00 -5.39 -12.29
C GLY A 47 -13.49 -5.10 -12.32
N LYS A 48 -13.04 -3.87 -12.62
CA LYS A 48 -11.61 -3.52 -12.63
C LYS A 48 -11.16 -2.63 -11.47
N THR A 49 -12.09 -1.97 -10.78
CA THR A 49 -11.79 -1.02 -9.69
C THR A 49 -12.43 -1.49 -8.38
N CYS A 50 -11.81 -1.17 -7.24
CA CYS A 50 -12.47 -1.28 -5.93
C CYS A 50 -13.24 0.02 -5.68
N CYS A 51 -14.56 -0.04 -5.42
CA CYS A 51 -15.46 1.08 -5.15
C CYS A 51 -16.12 1.69 -6.40
N SER A 52 -16.43 0.84 -7.38
CA SER A 52 -17.44 1.14 -8.39
C SER A 52 -18.83 1.26 -7.75
N LEU A 53 -19.82 1.75 -8.50
CA LEU A 53 -21.22 1.75 -8.04
C LEU A 53 -21.71 0.33 -7.73
N ASP A 54 -21.22 -0.67 -8.47
CA ASP A 54 -21.50 -2.08 -8.21
C ASP A 54 -20.92 -2.54 -6.87
N ASP A 55 -19.71 -2.13 -6.52
CA ASP A 55 -19.11 -2.46 -5.22
C ASP A 55 -19.88 -1.84 -4.05
N ILE A 56 -20.37 -0.60 -4.20
CA ILE A 56 -21.23 0.05 -3.21
C ILE A 56 -22.55 -0.72 -3.06
N SER A 57 -23.11 -1.20 -4.19
CA SER A 57 -24.32 -1.99 -4.21
C SER A 57 -24.10 -3.36 -3.56
N ASP A 58 -22.96 -4.03 -3.83
CA ASP A 58 -22.56 -5.28 -3.21
C ASP A 58 -22.40 -5.14 -1.69
N ALA A 59 -21.76 -4.06 -1.25
CA ALA A 59 -21.60 -3.76 0.18
C ALA A 59 -22.96 -3.54 0.85
N ARG A 60 -23.86 -2.78 0.20
CA ARG A 60 -25.21 -2.53 0.70
C ARG A 60 -26.01 -3.82 0.78
N TYR A 61 -25.95 -4.66 -0.25
CA TYR A 61 -26.66 -5.94 -0.27
C TYR A 61 -26.15 -6.89 0.81
N THR A 62 -24.83 -6.95 1.01
CA THR A 62 -24.24 -7.75 2.11
C THR A 62 -24.71 -7.24 3.47
N CYS A 63 -24.66 -5.93 3.71
CA CYS A 63 -25.14 -5.35 4.97
C CYS A 63 -26.63 -5.62 5.22
N TYR A 64 -27.46 -5.51 4.17
CA TYR A 64 -28.89 -5.83 4.24
C TYR A 64 -29.12 -7.29 4.66
N ASN A 65 -28.42 -8.24 4.03
CA ASN A 65 -28.57 -9.67 4.36
C ASN A 65 -28.07 -10.01 5.77
N LEU A 66 -27.05 -9.31 6.26
CA LEU A 66 -26.57 -9.46 7.64
C LEU A 66 -27.42 -8.72 8.67
N GLY A 67 -28.40 -7.92 8.23
CA GLY A 67 -29.24 -7.11 9.12
C GLY A 67 -28.47 -6.00 9.85
N ILE A 68 -27.41 -5.46 9.24
CA ILE A 68 -26.58 -4.40 9.81
C ILE A 68 -26.81 -3.06 9.10
N PRO A 69 -26.77 -1.93 9.83
CA PRO A 69 -26.85 -0.59 9.21
C PRO A 69 -25.68 -0.37 8.24
N HIS A 70 -25.95 0.37 7.15
CA HIS A 70 -24.94 0.71 6.16
C HIS A 70 -24.95 2.18 5.80
N TYR A 71 -23.77 2.80 5.82
CA TYR A 71 -23.56 4.20 5.45
C TYR A 71 -22.57 4.30 4.29
N VAL A 72 -22.78 5.28 3.42
CA VAL A 72 -21.85 5.63 2.34
C VAL A 72 -21.33 7.04 2.60
N ILE A 73 -20.01 7.18 2.66
CA ILE A 73 -19.33 8.46 2.87
C ILE A 73 -18.59 8.82 1.59
N ASN A 74 -18.87 10.02 1.07
CA ASN A 74 -18.14 10.55 -0.08
C ASN A 74 -16.80 11.15 0.40
N VAL A 75 -15.70 10.63 -0.15
CA VAL A 75 -14.32 11.05 0.14
C VAL A 75 -13.52 11.27 -1.15
N VAL A 76 -14.21 11.55 -2.26
CA VAL A 76 -13.59 11.70 -3.60
C VAL A 76 -12.57 12.81 -3.60
N ASP A 77 -12.86 13.98 -3.03
CA ASP A 77 -11.98 15.15 -3.06
C ASP A 77 -10.70 14.88 -2.25
N GLU A 78 -10.84 14.29 -1.06
CA GLU A 78 -9.69 13.93 -0.23
C GLU A 78 -8.84 12.85 -0.90
N PHE A 79 -9.47 11.85 -1.51
CA PHE A 79 -8.75 10.79 -2.23
C PHE A 79 -8.02 11.34 -3.44
N LYS A 80 -8.64 12.22 -4.21
CA LYS A 80 -8.00 12.90 -5.34
C LYS A 80 -6.76 13.65 -4.90
N LYS A 81 -6.88 14.48 -3.86
CA LYS A 81 -5.80 15.31 -3.36
C LYS A 81 -4.66 14.50 -2.71
N GLU A 82 -5.00 13.60 -1.77
CA GLU A 82 -4.00 12.92 -0.95
C GLU A 82 -3.38 11.72 -1.64
N VAL A 83 -4.08 11.09 -2.62
CA VAL A 83 -3.63 9.83 -3.22
C VAL A 83 -3.32 9.99 -4.70
N MET A 84 -4.27 10.53 -5.49
CA MET A 84 -4.09 10.59 -6.94
C MET A 84 -3.09 11.67 -7.35
N GLU A 85 -3.19 12.88 -6.79
CA GLU A 85 -2.24 13.98 -7.06
C GLU A 85 -0.85 13.65 -6.50
N TYR A 86 -0.76 13.05 -5.29
CA TYR A 86 0.48 12.52 -4.75
C TYR A 86 1.14 11.52 -5.71
N PHE A 87 0.36 10.58 -6.24
CA PHE A 87 0.85 9.58 -7.18
C PHE A 87 1.47 10.21 -8.44
N VAL A 88 0.77 11.15 -9.06
CA VAL A 88 1.26 11.88 -10.25
C VAL A 88 2.51 12.69 -9.93
N LYS A 89 2.50 13.41 -8.79
CA LYS A 89 3.63 14.20 -8.33
C LYS A 89 4.90 13.35 -8.17
N MET A 90 4.79 12.19 -7.52
CA MET A 90 5.93 11.31 -7.31
C MET A 90 6.56 10.82 -8.61
N TYR A 91 5.74 10.42 -9.60
CA TYR A 91 6.27 10.04 -10.91
C TYR A 91 6.90 11.22 -11.67
N ASN A 92 6.37 12.43 -11.52
CA ASN A 92 7.00 13.63 -12.07
C ASN A 92 8.34 13.98 -11.40
N GLU A 93 8.56 13.52 -10.16
CA GLU A 93 9.84 13.61 -9.47
C GLU A 93 10.77 12.41 -9.77
N GLY A 94 10.44 11.53 -10.72
CA GLY A 94 11.21 10.31 -11.04
C GLY A 94 11.13 9.21 -9.97
N LYS A 95 10.19 9.31 -9.03
CA LYS A 95 10.01 8.40 -7.89
C LYS A 95 8.89 7.40 -8.13
N THR A 96 8.94 6.27 -7.44
CA THR A 96 7.91 5.22 -7.53
C THR A 96 7.05 5.20 -6.27
N PRO A 97 5.83 5.77 -6.29
CA PRO A 97 4.99 5.88 -5.10
C PRO A 97 4.37 4.55 -4.66
N SER A 98 3.97 4.49 -3.38
CA SER A 98 3.12 3.44 -2.82
C SER A 98 1.77 4.03 -2.37
N PRO A 99 0.83 4.26 -3.32
CA PRO A 99 -0.39 5.03 -3.05
C PRO A 99 -1.32 4.34 -2.03
N CYS A 100 -1.28 3.01 -1.90
CA CYS A 100 -2.12 2.27 -0.96
C CYS A 100 -1.77 2.58 0.50
N VAL A 101 -0.48 2.71 0.83
CA VAL A 101 -0.04 3.10 2.18
C VAL A 101 -0.56 4.48 2.56
N ILE A 102 -0.45 5.43 1.63
CA ILE A 102 -0.94 6.81 1.83
C ILE A 102 -2.47 6.83 1.94
N CYS A 103 -3.16 6.03 1.11
CA CYS A 103 -4.62 5.91 1.15
C CYS A 103 -5.11 5.37 2.49
N ASP A 104 -4.47 4.31 3.01
CA ASP A 104 -4.85 3.74 4.31
C ASP A 104 -4.62 4.73 5.44
N GLU A 105 -3.48 5.45 5.47
CA GLU A 105 -3.20 6.46 6.49
C GLU A 105 -4.14 7.68 6.39
N LYS A 106 -4.18 8.32 5.21
CA LYS A 106 -4.74 9.67 5.08
C LYS A 106 -6.23 9.70 4.70
N VAL A 107 -6.75 8.62 4.12
CA VAL A 107 -8.13 8.58 3.64
C VAL A 107 -8.93 7.49 4.33
N LYS A 108 -8.66 6.20 4.04
CA LYS A 108 -9.54 5.12 4.46
C LYS A 108 -9.68 5.01 5.97
N ILE A 109 -8.56 4.76 6.67
CA ILE A 109 -8.60 4.53 8.11
C ILE A 109 -8.95 5.81 8.84
N LYS A 110 -8.39 6.94 8.41
CA LYS A 110 -8.74 8.26 8.97
C LYS A 110 -10.25 8.51 8.94
N LYS A 111 -10.91 8.29 7.79
CA LYS A 111 -12.36 8.53 7.66
C LYS A 111 -13.21 7.54 8.47
N LEU A 112 -12.78 6.29 8.57
CA LEU A 112 -13.43 5.32 9.45
C LEU A 112 -13.32 5.73 10.92
N VAL A 113 -12.15 6.20 11.36
CA VAL A 113 -11.93 6.73 12.72
C VAL A 113 -12.79 7.96 12.97
N GLU A 114 -12.76 8.95 12.08
CA GLU A 114 -13.59 10.17 12.18
C GLU A 114 -15.08 9.84 12.30
N PHE A 115 -15.56 8.85 11.53
CA PHE A 115 -16.96 8.42 11.60
C PHE A 115 -17.26 7.68 12.91
N ALA A 116 -16.37 6.79 13.34
CA ALA A 116 -16.49 6.07 14.61
C ALA A 116 -16.56 7.05 15.80
N ASP A 117 -15.71 8.08 15.80
CA ASP A 117 -15.67 9.10 16.84
C ASP A 117 -16.98 9.91 16.89
N LYS A 118 -17.53 10.32 15.72
CA LYS A 118 -18.84 10.99 15.63
C LYS A 118 -20.00 10.15 16.16
N MET A 119 -19.88 8.82 16.04
CA MET A 119 -20.88 7.86 16.54
C MET A 119 -20.63 7.42 17.99
N GLY A 120 -19.54 7.88 18.64
CA GLY A 120 -19.14 7.44 19.97
C GLY A 120 -18.73 5.98 20.03
N ILE A 121 -18.19 5.43 18.92
CA ILE A 121 -17.79 4.02 18.77
C ILE A 121 -16.29 3.90 18.85
N LYS A 122 -15.80 3.05 19.74
CA LYS A 122 -14.37 2.84 19.94
C LYS A 122 -13.72 2.02 18.84
N TYR A 123 -14.35 0.93 18.39
CA TYR A 123 -13.72 -0.05 17.54
C TYR A 123 -13.99 0.20 16.05
N ILE A 124 -12.94 -0.04 15.25
CA ILE A 124 -13.00 -0.07 13.78
C ILE A 124 -12.46 -1.40 13.27
N ALA A 125 -12.88 -1.81 12.08
CA ALA A 125 -12.38 -2.99 11.41
C ALA A 125 -12.45 -2.83 9.88
N THR A 126 -11.70 -3.65 9.19
CA THR A 126 -11.73 -3.80 7.73
C THR A 126 -11.43 -5.25 7.35
N GLY A 127 -11.46 -5.56 6.07
CA GLY A 127 -11.02 -6.86 5.53
C GLY A 127 -9.49 -7.01 5.42
N HIS A 128 -8.68 -6.26 6.14
CA HIS A 128 -7.23 -6.43 6.11
C HIS A 128 -6.79 -7.71 6.83
N TYR A 129 -5.85 -8.43 6.19
CA TYR A 129 -5.16 -9.57 6.77
C TYR A 129 -3.96 -9.05 7.57
N SER A 130 -4.17 -8.80 8.85
CA SER A 130 -3.12 -8.35 9.78
C SER A 130 -3.36 -8.93 11.15
N LYS A 131 -2.29 -9.09 11.92
CA LYS A 131 -2.31 -9.56 13.32
C LYS A 131 -1.80 -8.47 14.24
N LYS A 132 -2.19 -8.58 15.53
CA LYS A 132 -1.59 -7.79 16.61
C LYS A 132 -0.79 -8.68 17.54
N SER A 133 0.35 -8.18 18.00
CA SER A 133 1.15 -8.77 19.06
C SER A 133 0.44 -8.64 20.41
N MET A 134 0.98 -9.29 21.43
CA MET A 134 0.54 -9.10 22.82
C MET A 134 0.75 -7.65 23.30
N ASN A 135 1.69 -6.92 22.70
CA ASN A 135 1.93 -5.49 22.98
C ASN A 135 0.95 -4.57 22.24
N GLY A 136 -0.01 -5.12 21.48
CA GLY A 136 -1.00 -4.36 20.73
C GLY A 136 -0.47 -3.73 19.43
N LEU A 137 0.75 -4.03 19.01
CA LEU A 137 1.32 -3.58 17.74
C LEU A 137 1.00 -4.56 16.61
N LEU A 138 1.10 -4.07 15.36
CA LEU A 138 0.96 -4.94 14.19
C LEU A 138 2.11 -5.96 14.12
N MET A 139 1.83 -7.12 13.56
CA MET A 139 2.82 -8.18 13.32
C MET A 139 2.87 -8.54 11.84
N TRP A 140 4.05 -8.91 11.37
CA TRP A 140 4.21 -9.58 10.08
C TRP A 140 3.92 -11.08 10.24
N ASP A 141 2.84 -11.53 9.65
CA ASP A 141 2.53 -12.95 9.54
C ASP A 141 3.22 -13.55 8.31
N LYS A 142 4.42 -14.10 8.50
CA LYS A 142 5.25 -14.69 7.44
C LYS A 142 4.61 -15.90 6.76
N GLU A 143 3.73 -16.61 7.46
CA GLU A 143 3.02 -17.78 6.95
C GLU A 143 1.83 -17.36 6.07
N ASN A 144 1.24 -16.20 6.33
CA ASN A 144 0.14 -15.68 5.56
C ASN A 144 0.64 -14.82 4.38
N ARG A 145 0.53 -15.37 3.17
CA ARG A 145 0.92 -14.66 1.93
C ARG A 145 0.12 -13.38 1.67
N LYS A 146 -1.02 -13.22 2.35
CA LYS A 146 -1.89 -12.03 2.27
C LYS A 146 -1.62 -11.02 3.38
N ASP A 147 -0.60 -11.22 4.23
CA ASP A 147 -0.27 -10.25 5.27
C ASP A 147 -0.17 -8.83 4.74
N GLN A 148 -0.88 -7.91 5.39
CA GLN A 148 -0.99 -6.51 5.01
C GLN A 148 -0.45 -5.55 6.09
N SER A 149 0.28 -6.05 7.08
CA SER A 149 0.90 -5.23 8.13
C SER A 149 1.76 -4.11 7.53
N TYR A 150 2.45 -4.40 6.42
CA TYR A 150 3.22 -3.42 5.64
C TYR A 150 2.39 -2.20 5.23
N MET A 151 1.14 -2.38 4.79
CA MET A 151 0.30 -1.28 4.31
C MET A 151 -0.14 -0.35 5.43
N LEU A 152 -0.19 -0.86 6.67
CA LEU A 152 -0.73 -0.17 7.83
C LEU A 152 0.35 0.46 8.74
N TYR A 153 1.63 0.41 8.36
CA TYR A 153 2.73 0.83 9.21
C TYR A 153 2.67 2.31 9.64
N ARG A 154 1.98 3.15 8.88
CA ARG A 154 1.84 4.58 9.17
C ARG A 154 0.73 4.91 10.16
N LEU A 155 -0.05 3.93 10.61
CA LEU A 155 -1.08 4.15 11.63
C LEU A 155 -0.45 4.51 12.98
N ASN A 156 -1.14 5.33 13.76
CA ASN A 156 -0.76 5.61 15.15
C ASN A 156 -1.10 4.42 16.06
N LYS A 157 -0.37 4.26 17.16
CA LYS A 157 -0.63 3.18 18.15
C LYS A 157 -2.07 3.20 18.65
N ASP A 158 -2.60 4.37 18.97
CA ASP A 158 -3.98 4.55 19.43
C ASP A 158 -5.01 4.06 18.41
N ILE A 159 -4.74 4.27 17.12
CA ILE A 159 -5.59 3.74 16.03
C ILE A 159 -5.45 2.21 15.95
N VAL A 160 -4.22 1.68 16.01
CA VAL A 160 -3.98 0.24 16.00
C VAL A 160 -4.66 -0.46 17.19
N GLU A 161 -4.67 0.15 18.37
CA GLU A 161 -5.38 -0.38 19.55
C GLU A 161 -6.89 -0.53 19.30
N ARG A 162 -7.50 0.41 18.59
CA ARG A 162 -8.93 0.41 18.24
C ARG A 162 -9.27 -0.54 17.10
N PHE A 163 -8.27 -0.97 16.34
CA PHE A 163 -8.47 -1.77 15.13
C PHE A 163 -8.72 -3.24 15.47
N LEU A 164 -9.77 -3.83 14.93
CA LEU A 164 -10.03 -5.27 14.99
C LEU A 164 -9.67 -5.91 13.65
N PHE A 165 -8.97 -7.02 13.69
CA PHE A 165 -8.56 -7.78 12.51
C PHE A 165 -9.24 -9.16 12.50
N PRO A 166 -10.52 -9.25 12.10
CA PRO A 166 -11.27 -10.51 12.17
C PRO A 166 -10.75 -11.59 11.21
N LEU A 167 -9.95 -11.22 10.21
CA LEU A 167 -9.36 -12.16 9.26
C LEU A 167 -7.95 -12.62 9.65
N SER A 168 -7.42 -12.20 10.81
CA SER A 168 -6.05 -12.48 11.24
C SER A 168 -5.68 -13.97 11.24
N GLU A 169 -6.63 -14.84 11.58
CA GLU A 169 -6.41 -16.29 11.71
C GLU A 169 -6.87 -17.08 10.46
N TYR A 170 -7.22 -16.39 9.37
CA TYR A 170 -7.78 -17.03 8.19
C TYR A 170 -6.90 -16.82 6.96
N GLU A 171 -6.77 -17.86 6.16
CA GLU A 171 -6.25 -17.78 4.80
C GLU A 171 -7.37 -17.47 3.81
N LYS A 172 -7.02 -16.93 2.65
CA LYS A 172 -7.99 -16.54 1.61
C LYS A 172 -8.93 -17.68 1.18
N PRO A 173 -8.49 -18.94 1.00
CA PRO A 173 -9.42 -20.04 0.69
C PRO A 173 -10.47 -20.27 1.78
N GLN A 174 -10.10 -20.14 3.05
CA GLN A 174 -11.01 -20.27 4.19
C GLN A 174 -12.05 -19.14 4.20
N VAL A 175 -11.62 -17.89 3.92
CA VAL A 175 -12.51 -16.75 3.81
C VAL A 175 -13.54 -16.95 2.68
N ARG A 176 -13.14 -17.50 1.53
CA ARG A 176 -14.05 -17.85 0.44
C ARG A 176 -15.06 -18.93 0.83
N GLU A 177 -14.61 -19.94 1.57
CA GLU A 177 -15.49 -21.02 2.03
C GLU A 177 -16.49 -20.50 3.06
N ILE A 178 -16.08 -19.67 4.02
CA ILE A 178 -16.98 -19.02 4.98
C ILE A 178 -18.03 -18.19 4.23
N ALA A 179 -17.61 -17.38 3.25
CA ALA A 179 -18.53 -16.58 2.45
C ALA A 179 -19.56 -17.44 1.71
N ARG A 180 -19.12 -18.57 1.11
CA ARG A 180 -19.99 -19.50 0.41
C ARG A 180 -21.01 -20.15 1.36
N GLN A 181 -20.57 -20.62 2.53
CA GLN A 181 -21.44 -21.26 3.52
C GLN A 181 -22.52 -20.33 4.07
N HIS A 182 -22.22 -19.04 4.17
CA HIS A 182 -23.15 -18.02 4.69
C HIS A 182 -23.90 -17.26 3.59
N GLY A 183 -23.83 -17.70 2.33
CA GLY A 183 -24.58 -17.11 1.24
C GLY A 183 -24.15 -15.69 0.86
N ILE A 184 -22.91 -15.30 1.15
CA ILE A 184 -22.35 -14.01 0.72
C ILE A 184 -22.17 -14.07 -0.80
N HIS A 185 -22.94 -13.27 -1.53
CA HIS A 185 -23.02 -13.32 -3.00
C HIS A 185 -21.67 -13.03 -3.69
N THR A 186 -20.78 -12.27 -3.04
CA THR A 186 -19.45 -11.94 -3.58
C THR A 186 -18.39 -13.04 -3.39
N HIS A 187 -18.78 -14.25 -2.95
CA HIS A 187 -17.84 -15.35 -2.66
C HIS A 187 -16.93 -15.75 -3.85
N ASN A 188 -17.43 -15.60 -5.09
CA ASN A 188 -16.69 -15.89 -6.32
C ASN A 188 -16.04 -14.64 -6.95
N LYS A 189 -16.26 -13.45 -6.36
CA LYS A 189 -15.68 -12.21 -6.87
C LYS A 189 -14.14 -12.29 -6.84
N PRO A 190 -13.45 -11.97 -7.95
CA PRO A 190 -11.99 -11.94 -7.95
C PRO A 190 -11.47 -10.87 -7.00
N ASP A 191 -10.25 -11.08 -6.49
CA ASP A 191 -9.57 -10.05 -5.71
C ASP A 191 -9.24 -8.88 -6.63
N SER A 192 -9.42 -7.66 -6.14
CA SER A 192 -8.93 -6.47 -6.83
C SER A 192 -7.42 -6.53 -6.96
N GLN A 193 -6.92 -6.31 -8.17
CA GLN A 193 -5.49 -6.31 -8.48
C GLN A 193 -5.03 -4.91 -8.87
N GLY A 194 -3.82 -4.54 -8.45
CA GLY A 194 -3.20 -3.28 -8.83
C GLY A 194 -3.76 -2.05 -8.10
N ILE A 195 -3.63 -0.91 -8.76
CA ILE A 195 -4.01 0.41 -8.22
C ILE A 195 -5.47 0.71 -8.60
N CYS A 196 -6.32 0.98 -7.61
CA CYS A 196 -7.77 1.10 -7.81
C CYS A 196 -8.20 2.19 -8.81
N PHE A 197 -7.45 3.28 -8.94
CA PHE A 197 -7.72 4.36 -9.90
C PHE A 197 -6.95 4.23 -11.22
N ALA A 198 -6.12 3.19 -11.36
CA ALA A 198 -5.35 2.87 -12.57
C ALA A 198 -5.53 1.39 -12.96
N PRO A 199 -6.75 0.95 -13.28
CA PRO A 199 -7.08 -0.48 -13.49
C PRO A 199 -6.37 -1.09 -14.69
N ASP A 200 -6.03 -0.29 -15.70
CA ASP A 200 -5.30 -0.71 -16.90
C ASP A 200 -3.77 -0.55 -16.73
N GLY A 201 -3.31 -0.24 -15.51
CA GLY A 201 -1.92 0.01 -15.17
C GLY A 201 -1.58 1.49 -15.03
N TYR A 202 -0.47 1.77 -14.38
CA TYR A 202 -0.09 3.14 -14.07
C TYR A 202 0.32 3.96 -15.30
N ILE A 203 0.90 3.35 -16.33
CA ILE A 203 1.35 4.05 -17.56
C ILE A 203 0.16 4.66 -18.31
N PRO A 204 -0.92 3.92 -18.68
CA PRO A 204 -2.09 4.51 -19.31
C PRO A 204 -2.74 5.62 -18.47
N TYR A 205 -2.76 5.47 -17.15
CA TYR A 205 -3.27 6.49 -16.26
C TYR A 205 -2.43 7.77 -16.32
N LEU A 206 -1.09 7.67 -16.19
CA LEU A 206 -0.19 8.81 -16.28
C LEU A 206 -0.26 9.48 -17.67
N GLN A 207 -0.33 8.71 -18.75
CA GLN A 207 -0.51 9.24 -20.10
C GLN A 207 -1.80 10.07 -20.22
N LYS A 208 -2.90 9.59 -19.63
CA LYS A 208 -4.17 10.33 -19.64
C LYS A 208 -4.09 11.62 -18.84
N VAL A 209 -3.44 11.60 -17.66
CA VAL A 209 -3.38 12.77 -16.76
C VAL A 209 -2.36 13.79 -17.21
N LEU A 210 -1.18 13.36 -17.63
CA LEU A 210 -0.07 14.23 -18.01
C LEU A 210 -0.17 14.70 -19.48
N GLY A 211 -0.80 13.91 -20.35
CA GLY A 211 -1.04 14.30 -21.74
C GLY A 211 0.24 14.71 -22.46
N ASN A 212 0.24 15.94 -22.98
CA ASN A 212 1.36 16.51 -23.74
C ASN A 212 2.53 17.02 -22.89
N ASP A 213 2.40 17.00 -21.55
CA ASP A 213 3.48 17.45 -20.67
C ASP A 213 4.63 16.42 -20.59
N VAL A 214 4.36 15.19 -21.03
CA VAL A 214 5.38 14.14 -21.11
C VAL A 214 6.17 14.27 -22.42
N GLN A 215 7.48 14.41 -22.28
CA GLN A 215 8.39 14.51 -23.41
C GLN A 215 9.29 13.28 -23.52
N LYS A 216 9.62 12.90 -24.76
CA LYS A 216 10.63 11.88 -25.03
C LYS A 216 11.97 12.35 -24.49
N GLY A 217 12.75 11.41 -23.93
CA GLY A 217 14.08 11.66 -23.44
C GLY A 217 15.06 10.55 -23.86
N ASN A 218 16.26 10.59 -23.30
CA ASN A 218 17.32 9.69 -23.69
C ASN A 218 17.56 8.61 -22.64
N TYR A 219 17.77 7.38 -23.09
CA TYR A 219 18.50 6.39 -22.32
C TYR A 219 19.98 6.68 -22.43
N VAL A 220 20.68 6.71 -21.32
CA VAL A 220 22.13 6.89 -21.28
C VAL A 220 22.77 5.74 -20.49
N ASP A 221 24.04 5.43 -20.81
CA ASP A 221 24.86 4.58 -19.97
C ASP A 221 25.42 5.38 -18.77
N LYS A 222 26.19 4.73 -17.90
CA LYS A 222 26.79 5.38 -16.72
C LYS A 222 27.84 6.44 -17.07
N GLU A 223 28.44 6.35 -18.25
CA GLU A 223 29.37 7.34 -18.81
C GLU A 223 28.64 8.54 -19.43
N GLY A 224 27.31 8.50 -19.57
CA GLY A 224 26.48 9.56 -20.16
C GLY A 224 26.32 9.44 -21.68
N ASN A 225 26.75 8.34 -22.31
CA ASN A 225 26.54 8.15 -23.73
C ASN A 225 25.09 7.78 -24.02
N VAL A 226 24.50 8.43 -25.03
CA VAL A 226 23.11 8.15 -25.45
C VAL A 226 23.07 6.80 -26.16
N ILE A 227 22.23 5.89 -25.68
CA ILE A 227 22.06 4.52 -26.21
C ILE A 227 20.65 4.23 -26.73
N GLY A 228 19.73 5.18 -26.60
CA GLY A 228 18.36 5.07 -27.11
C GLY A 228 17.49 6.20 -26.64
N GLN A 229 16.19 6.09 -26.95
CA GLN A 229 15.19 7.08 -26.53
C GLN A 229 14.02 6.41 -25.81
N HIS A 230 13.48 7.07 -24.78
CA HIS A 230 12.29 6.65 -24.04
C HIS A 230 11.11 7.62 -24.27
N MET A 231 9.91 7.17 -23.90
CA MET A 231 8.66 7.90 -24.14
C MET A 231 8.31 8.94 -23.07
N GLY A 232 9.15 9.08 -22.05
CA GLY A 232 8.97 9.94 -20.87
C GLY A 232 9.43 9.19 -19.63
N TYR A 233 10.32 9.80 -18.83
CA TYR A 233 10.90 9.14 -17.65
C TYR A 233 9.84 8.73 -16.62
N GLN A 234 8.69 9.40 -16.57
CA GLN A 234 7.58 9.12 -15.67
C GLN A 234 6.99 7.71 -15.83
N PHE A 235 7.27 7.03 -16.93
CA PHE A 235 6.75 5.68 -17.21
C PHE A 235 7.70 4.57 -16.77
N TYR A 236 8.77 4.91 -16.05
CA TYR A 236 9.80 3.96 -15.66
C TYR A 236 10.03 3.96 -14.15
N THR A 237 10.60 2.86 -13.67
CA THR A 237 10.89 2.62 -12.26
C THR A 237 12.30 2.04 -12.13
N ILE A 238 13.03 2.43 -11.10
CA ILE A 238 14.36 1.85 -10.79
C ILE A 238 14.23 0.33 -10.61
N GLY A 239 15.16 -0.40 -11.22
CA GLY A 239 15.14 -1.86 -11.28
C GLY A 239 14.30 -2.45 -12.42
N GLN A 240 13.60 -1.62 -13.20
CA GLN A 240 12.84 -2.09 -14.35
C GLN A 240 13.76 -2.66 -15.43
N ARG A 241 13.43 -3.89 -15.88
CA ARG A 241 14.16 -4.62 -16.93
C ARG A 241 13.36 -4.72 -18.23
N ARG A 242 12.03 -4.85 -18.13
CA ARG A 242 11.16 -5.08 -19.29
C ARG A 242 10.55 -3.78 -19.79
N GLY A 243 10.22 -3.73 -21.08
CA GLY A 243 9.52 -2.57 -21.67
C GLY A 243 10.43 -1.36 -21.93
N LEU A 244 11.75 -1.53 -21.92
CA LEU A 244 12.71 -0.45 -22.23
C LEU A 244 12.80 -0.17 -23.74
N GLY A 245 12.46 -1.13 -24.59
CA GLY A 245 12.60 -0.97 -26.06
C GLY A 245 14.05 -0.97 -26.55
N LEU A 246 15.01 -1.31 -25.69
CA LEU A 246 16.43 -1.40 -26.01
C LEU A 246 16.81 -2.82 -26.43
N ASN A 247 17.61 -2.93 -27.48
CA ASN A 247 18.19 -4.20 -27.95
C ASN A 247 19.71 -4.10 -27.95
N LEU A 248 20.31 -4.35 -26.78
CA LEU A 248 21.76 -4.19 -26.55
C LEU A 248 22.49 -5.54 -26.35
N GLY A 249 21.84 -6.65 -26.73
CA GLY A 249 22.43 -8.00 -26.69
C GLY A 249 22.53 -8.62 -25.28
N LYS A 250 22.30 -7.86 -24.20
CA LYS A 250 22.24 -8.34 -22.81
C LYS A 250 21.10 -7.62 -22.05
N PRO A 251 20.67 -8.18 -20.88
CA PRO A 251 19.70 -7.51 -20.04
C PRO A 251 20.27 -6.21 -19.45
N PHE A 252 19.48 -5.13 -19.52
CA PHE A 252 19.74 -3.86 -18.84
C PHE A 252 18.62 -3.52 -17.88
N PHE A 253 18.94 -2.73 -16.89
CA PHE A 253 18.03 -2.29 -15.84
C PHE A 253 18.07 -0.77 -15.72
N VAL A 254 16.95 -0.15 -15.40
CA VAL A 254 16.92 1.25 -15.00
C VAL A 254 17.67 1.38 -13.67
N SER A 255 18.80 2.06 -13.66
CA SER A 255 19.63 2.25 -12.46
C SER A 255 19.44 3.61 -11.81
N GLU A 256 19.05 4.65 -12.61
CA GLU A 256 18.79 6.00 -12.13
C GLU A 256 17.77 6.69 -13.07
N ILE A 257 16.96 7.57 -12.52
CA ILE A 257 16.05 8.44 -13.28
C ILE A 257 16.46 9.89 -12.98
N ARG A 258 16.71 10.70 -14.01
CA ARG A 258 17.13 12.10 -13.93
C ARG A 258 16.06 13.01 -14.52
N PRO A 259 15.09 13.48 -13.72
CA PRO A 259 14.01 14.34 -14.21
C PRO A 259 14.50 15.64 -14.83
N GLU A 260 15.55 16.24 -14.26
CA GLU A 260 16.07 17.54 -14.64
C GLU A 260 16.65 17.56 -16.07
N THR A 261 17.23 16.44 -16.51
CA THR A 261 17.79 16.28 -17.86
C THR A 261 16.91 15.42 -18.76
N ASN A 262 15.79 14.89 -18.24
CA ASN A 262 14.92 13.95 -18.92
C ASN A 262 15.70 12.72 -19.43
N GLU A 263 16.55 12.17 -18.56
CA GLU A 263 17.37 11.00 -18.86
C GLU A 263 17.03 9.82 -17.96
N ILE A 264 17.21 8.62 -18.51
CA ILE A 264 17.16 7.36 -17.76
C ILE A 264 18.50 6.68 -17.92
N VAL A 265 19.23 6.51 -16.81
CA VAL A 265 20.45 5.72 -16.80
C VAL A 265 20.08 4.24 -16.76
N VAL A 266 20.66 3.48 -17.68
CA VAL A 266 20.53 2.02 -17.69
C VAL A 266 21.88 1.35 -17.55
N GLY A 267 21.91 0.27 -16.77
CA GLY A 267 23.13 -0.43 -16.44
C GLY A 267 22.91 -1.91 -16.18
N ASP A 268 23.98 -2.56 -15.77
CA ASP A 268 23.97 -3.98 -15.38
C ASP A 268 23.31 -4.14 -14.00
N PHE A 269 22.93 -5.37 -13.64
CA PHE A 269 22.26 -5.67 -12.36
C PHE A 269 23.09 -5.24 -11.14
N GLU A 270 24.40 -5.38 -11.22
CA GLU A 270 25.35 -5.01 -10.17
C GLU A 270 25.29 -3.54 -9.80
N GLU A 271 24.90 -2.67 -10.74
CA GLU A 271 24.79 -1.21 -10.53
C GLU A 271 23.55 -0.84 -9.72
N LEU A 272 22.58 -1.76 -9.58
CA LEU A 272 21.42 -1.60 -8.70
C LEU A 272 21.75 -1.89 -7.24
N LEU A 273 22.84 -2.64 -6.98
CA LEU A 273 23.13 -3.16 -5.65
C LEU A 273 23.63 -2.06 -4.72
N ILE A 274 22.90 -1.87 -3.65
CA ILE A 274 23.23 -0.98 -2.54
C ILE A 274 23.27 -1.75 -1.24
N ASP A 275 23.94 -1.23 -0.24
CA ASP A 275 24.00 -1.79 1.11
C ASP A 275 23.41 -0.85 2.16
N GLU A 276 22.92 0.32 1.75
CA GLU A 276 22.36 1.33 2.64
C GLU A 276 21.31 2.19 1.95
N ILE A 277 20.28 2.59 2.69
CA ILE A 277 19.20 3.49 2.26
C ILE A 277 19.03 4.59 3.30
N GLU A 278 18.92 5.86 2.87
CA GLU A 278 18.40 6.94 3.70
C GLU A 278 16.88 6.77 3.85
N VAL A 279 16.37 6.96 5.07
CA VAL A 279 14.95 6.80 5.41
C VAL A 279 14.39 8.13 5.83
N ILE A 280 13.49 8.69 5.02
CA ILE A 280 12.84 9.96 5.27
C ILE A 280 11.38 9.77 5.69
N ASN A 281 10.75 10.81 6.21
CA ASN A 281 9.34 10.80 6.62
C ASN A 281 8.98 9.56 7.46
N TYR A 282 9.94 9.13 8.29
CA TYR A 282 9.80 7.90 9.06
C TYR A 282 8.90 8.09 10.28
N LYS A 283 8.32 6.98 10.68
CA LYS A 283 7.52 6.83 11.90
C LYS A 283 7.96 5.57 12.60
N LEU A 284 8.37 5.69 13.86
CA LEU A 284 8.78 4.58 14.70
C LEU A 284 7.83 4.47 15.89
N TYR A 285 7.59 3.24 16.34
CA TYR A 285 6.76 2.96 17.51
C TYR A 285 7.55 2.89 18.81
N TYR A 286 8.88 2.92 18.72
CA TYR A 286 9.84 2.94 19.80
C TYR A 286 10.79 4.12 19.65
N GLU A 287 11.43 4.50 20.73
CA GLU A 287 12.51 5.50 20.66
C GLU A 287 13.65 4.95 19.80
N LEU A 288 14.22 5.79 18.94
CA LEU A 288 15.27 5.38 18.04
C LEU A 288 16.47 4.75 18.76
N ALA A 289 16.84 5.30 19.92
CA ALA A 289 17.93 4.78 20.74
C ALA A 289 17.73 3.32 21.18
N GLU A 290 16.49 2.88 21.33
CA GLU A 290 16.18 1.49 21.68
C GLU A 290 16.36 0.51 20.52
N LEU A 291 16.42 1.02 19.30
CA LEU A 291 16.46 0.24 18.06
C LEU A 291 17.84 0.16 17.41
N MET A 292 18.73 1.12 17.70
CA MET A 292 20.01 1.31 16.99
C MET A 292 20.93 0.08 16.97
N ASP A 293 21.00 -0.70 18.06
CA ASP A 293 21.92 -1.85 18.16
C ASP A 293 21.27 -3.19 17.83
N LYS A 294 19.98 -3.17 17.46
CA LYS A 294 19.23 -4.40 17.20
C LYS A 294 19.35 -4.84 15.75
N GLU A 295 19.39 -6.15 15.52
CA GLU A 295 19.18 -6.72 14.20
C GLU A 295 17.69 -6.60 13.84
N ILE A 296 17.41 -5.82 12.81
CA ILE A 296 16.05 -5.51 12.34
C ILE A 296 15.85 -6.17 10.97
N VAL A 297 14.64 -6.64 10.72
CA VAL A 297 14.22 -7.08 9.40
C VAL A 297 13.50 -5.92 8.72
N ALA A 298 13.96 -5.51 7.54
CA ALA A 298 13.36 -4.46 6.74
C ALA A 298 12.69 -5.03 5.48
N ARG A 299 11.53 -4.49 5.13
CA ARG A 299 10.86 -4.76 3.85
C ARG A 299 10.83 -3.48 3.03
N PRO A 300 11.75 -3.30 2.06
CA PRO A 300 11.81 -2.10 1.21
C PRO A 300 10.67 -1.99 0.18
N ARG A 301 9.82 -2.99 0.09
CA ARG A 301 8.59 -3.02 -0.71
C ARG A 301 7.65 -4.11 -0.17
N PHE A 302 6.38 -4.02 -0.52
CA PHE A 302 5.37 -4.98 -0.07
C PHE A 302 5.72 -6.44 -0.39
N SER A 303 6.29 -6.72 -1.55
CA SER A 303 6.66 -8.08 -1.99
C SER A 303 8.01 -8.56 -1.45
N SER A 304 8.75 -7.74 -0.67
CA SER A 304 10.03 -8.14 -0.08
C SER A 304 9.85 -9.30 0.90
N LYS A 305 10.80 -10.21 0.88
CA LYS A 305 10.86 -11.35 1.82
C LYS A 305 11.47 -10.98 3.18
N GLY A 306 11.83 -9.70 3.34
CA GLY A 306 12.52 -9.21 4.52
C GLY A 306 14.06 -9.36 4.42
N LEU A 307 14.75 -8.25 4.65
CA LEU A 307 16.20 -8.13 4.59
C LEU A 307 16.71 -7.70 5.95
N LYS A 308 17.73 -8.39 6.46
CA LYS A 308 18.33 -8.10 7.76
C LYS A 308 19.28 -6.91 7.69
N GLY A 309 19.32 -6.13 8.75
CA GLY A 309 20.21 -4.99 8.87
C GLY A 309 20.03 -4.24 10.18
N LYS A 310 20.48 -2.99 10.22
CA LYS A 310 20.40 -2.11 11.39
C LYS A 310 20.00 -0.70 10.99
N LEU A 311 19.30 -0.02 11.89
CA LEU A 311 19.12 1.43 11.83
C LEU A 311 20.41 2.11 12.28
N ILE A 312 20.83 3.15 11.57
CA ILE A 312 22.00 3.96 11.88
C ILE A 312 21.69 5.45 11.68
N LEU A 313 22.35 6.31 12.41
CA LEU A 313 22.31 7.75 12.20
C LEU A 313 23.59 8.20 11.49
N LYS A 314 23.43 8.98 10.41
CA LYS A 314 24.51 9.66 9.71
C LYS A 314 24.11 11.10 9.47
N ASP A 315 24.92 12.05 9.92
CA ASP A 315 24.67 13.49 9.73
C ASP A 315 23.24 13.89 10.10
N SER A 316 22.72 13.34 11.20
CA SER A 316 21.35 13.52 11.70
C SER A 316 20.24 12.91 10.82
N SER A 317 20.57 12.21 9.75
CA SER A 317 19.63 11.44 8.91
C SER A 317 19.54 9.98 9.36
N LEU A 318 18.34 9.42 9.30
CA LEU A 318 18.12 8.01 9.58
C LEU A 318 18.44 7.18 8.34
N HIS A 319 19.25 6.13 8.52
CA HIS A 319 19.58 5.18 7.47
C HIS A 319 19.29 3.76 7.93
N PHE A 320 19.07 2.88 6.96
CA PHE A 320 19.06 1.45 7.18
C PHE A 320 20.23 0.80 6.43
N LYS A 321 21.14 0.20 7.19
CA LYS A 321 22.31 -0.54 6.67
C LYS A 321 21.96 -2.01 6.57
N PHE A 322 21.92 -2.54 5.36
CA PHE A 322 21.68 -3.96 5.10
C PHE A 322 22.90 -4.81 5.44
N ASN A 323 22.68 -6.02 5.92
CA ASN A 323 23.77 -6.99 6.12
C ASN A 323 24.35 -7.48 4.78
N GLU A 324 23.53 -7.53 3.73
CA GLU A 324 23.91 -7.92 2.37
C GLU A 324 23.39 -6.89 1.37
N LYS A 325 24.08 -6.71 0.25
CA LYS A 325 23.64 -5.81 -0.81
C LYS A 325 22.30 -6.23 -1.39
N THR A 326 21.48 -5.26 -1.71
CA THR A 326 20.15 -5.46 -2.28
C THR A 326 19.89 -4.52 -3.46
N HIS A 327 18.99 -4.93 -4.35
CA HIS A 327 18.46 -4.12 -5.44
C HIS A 327 17.07 -3.51 -5.10
N GLU A 328 16.57 -3.73 -3.90
CA GLU A 328 15.26 -3.20 -3.46
C GLU A 328 15.42 -1.77 -2.94
N ASN A 329 15.63 -0.81 -3.85
CA ASN A 329 16.07 0.55 -3.56
C ASN A 329 15.27 1.64 -4.31
N SER A 330 14.06 1.36 -4.78
CA SER A 330 13.28 2.33 -5.55
C SER A 330 12.88 3.52 -4.68
N GLU A 331 13.34 4.72 -5.03
CA GLU A 331 13.00 5.96 -4.34
C GLU A 331 11.48 6.22 -4.40
N GLY A 332 10.92 6.67 -3.28
CA GLY A 332 9.48 6.87 -3.11
C GLY A 332 8.70 5.63 -2.68
N GLN A 333 9.33 4.43 -2.71
CA GLN A 333 8.77 3.27 -2.02
C GLN A 333 8.94 3.41 -0.50
N HIS A 334 8.18 2.62 0.24
CA HIS A 334 8.30 2.58 1.69
C HIS A 334 9.22 1.43 2.11
N ILE A 335 9.96 1.64 3.20
CA ILE A 335 10.69 0.61 3.91
C ILE A 335 10.05 0.41 5.28
N VAL A 336 9.63 -0.81 5.60
CA VAL A 336 8.93 -1.14 6.84
C VAL A 336 9.78 -2.06 7.69
N PHE A 337 9.88 -1.75 8.97
CA PHE A 337 10.79 -2.39 9.92
C PHE A 337 10.07 -3.31 10.88
N TYR A 338 10.66 -4.48 11.12
CA TYR A 338 10.16 -5.49 12.04
C TYR A 338 11.25 -5.97 12.98
N LEU A 339 10.92 -6.10 14.25
CA LEU A 339 11.76 -6.70 15.28
C LEU A 339 11.02 -7.87 15.90
N ASN A 340 11.56 -9.09 15.81
CA ASN A 340 10.87 -10.32 16.24
C ASN A 340 9.44 -10.42 15.65
N ASP A 341 9.31 -10.11 14.36
CA ASP A 341 8.06 -10.07 13.59
C ASP A 341 7.07 -8.98 14.03
N GLU A 342 7.31 -8.26 15.11
CA GLU A 342 6.53 -7.08 15.50
C GLU A 342 6.92 -5.88 14.64
N LEU A 343 5.93 -5.19 14.09
CA LEU A 343 6.13 -3.97 13.31
C LEU A 343 6.57 -2.85 14.25
N ILE A 344 7.76 -2.31 14.01
CA ILE A 344 8.35 -1.25 14.82
C ILE A 344 8.33 0.13 14.13
N GLY A 345 7.93 0.18 12.87
CA GLY A 345 7.81 1.41 12.11
C GLY A 345 8.23 1.28 10.67
N GLY A 346 8.56 2.39 10.04
CA GLY A 346 9.00 2.46 8.65
C GLY A 346 9.16 3.91 8.18
N GLY A 347 9.49 4.09 6.92
CA GLY A 347 9.62 5.41 6.29
C GLY A 347 9.64 5.31 4.77
N GLU A 348 9.93 6.42 4.12
CA GLU A 348 10.09 6.49 2.67
C GLU A 348 11.56 6.32 2.30
N ILE A 349 11.82 5.59 1.23
CA ILE A 349 13.16 5.37 0.69
C ILE A 349 13.61 6.64 -0.03
N LYS A 350 14.80 7.14 0.33
CA LYS A 350 15.54 8.12 -0.42
C LYS A 350 16.90 7.53 -0.80
N THR A 351 17.21 7.52 -2.08
CA THR A 351 18.51 7.09 -2.58
C THR A 351 19.36 8.33 -2.86
N GLY A 352 20.57 8.34 -2.40
CA GLY A 352 21.51 9.47 -2.62
C GLY A 352 22.16 9.44 -4.02
N LYS A 353 21.42 8.99 -5.03
CA LYS A 353 21.87 8.99 -6.42
C LYS A 353 21.22 10.11 -7.20
#